data_29e29b50fe8624801bcacb7ab104f876
#
_entry.id   29e29b50fe8624801bcacb7ab104f876
#
_cell.length_a   1.000
_cell.length_b   1.000
_cell.length_c   1.000
_cell.angle_alpha   90.00
_cell.angle_beta   90.00
_cell.angle_gamma   90.00
#
_symmetry.space_group_name_H-M   'P 1'
#
loop_
_entity.id
_entity.type
_entity.pdbx_description
1 polymer ?
#
loop_
_entity_poly.entity_id
_entity_poly.type
_entity_poly.pdbx_seq_one_letter_code
_entity_poly.pdbx_strand_id
1 'polypeptide(L)'
;NTITMNVTGANANPCIGLQTILDGFKKGNDTRPLIVRLIGQITDLSYMLNGDIVIENKNNASSYITFEGVGNDAVAYGWGIRIKNASNIEIRNIGTMLTDSDEGDNIGLQQANDYIWVHNVDFFYGEAGGAGDQTKGDGALDCKKSTYVTFSYNHFWDSGKCNLLGLSEGTTTGLYITFHHNWYDHSDSRHPRVRYYSAHIYNNYFDGNSKYGSGSTNGSSLFVENNYFRHCKYPMLTSMQGTDIYYGTGGTFSSEDGGTIKAFNNTITEETRFIPYDTANYPIEFDAYVASTRNEVISSSITSKQVANIYNNFDTDPALYIKNLVVETPEVAKDKVMQYSGRMQGGGCSWDFNDAVDDTADAVNTPLKTALVNYKTTLIYVQGEPVPSSQTLIVTT
;
A
#
# COMPACT_ATOMS: atom_id res chain seq x y z
N ASN A 1 -3.91 -30.10 3.67
CA ASN A 1 -2.69 -29.55 4.23
C ASN A 1 -1.58 -30.60 4.32
N THR A 2 -1.07 -31.00 3.17
CA THR A 2 -0.07 -32.06 3.07
C THR A 2 1.34 -31.55 2.75
N ILE A 3 1.51 -30.22 2.68
CA ILE A 3 2.80 -29.59 2.39
C ILE A 3 3.73 -29.81 3.55
N THR A 4 4.90 -30.38 3.30
CA THR A 4 5.90 -30.67 4.32
C THR A 4 7.27 -30.14 3.92
N MET A 5 8.00 -29.60 4.88
CA MET A 5 9.36 -29.13 4.67
C MET A 5 10.19 -29.25 5.93
N ASN A 6 11.43 -29.69 5.80
CA ASN A 6 12.39 -29.58 6.90
C ASN A 6 12.96 -28.17 6.95
N VAL A 7 12.81 -27.48 8.09
CA VAL A 7 13.30 -26.13 8.31
C VAL A 7 14.35 -26.12 9.41
N THR A 8 15.50 -25.53 9.15
CA THR A 8 16.63 -25.49 10.09
C THR A 8 16.25 -24.72 11.35
N GLY A 9 16.38 -25.36 12.51
CA GLY A 9 16.06 -24.77 13.80
C GLY A 9 14.58 -24.77 14.16
N ALA A 10 13.69 -25.33 13.34
CA ALA A 10 12.29 -25.49 13.69
C ALA A 10 12.11 -26.44 14.89
N ASN A 11 11.06 -26.21 15.68
CA ASN A 11 10.78 -27.04 16.87
C ASN A 11 10.34 -28.47 16.49
N ALA A 12 9.71 -28.64 15.34
CA ALA A 12 9.28 -29.90 14.79
C ALA A 12 9.68 -30.01 13.31
N ASN A 13 10.27 -31.14 12.91
CA ASN A 13 10.63 -31.42 11.53
C ASN A 13 10.18 -32.85 11.17
N PRO A 14 9.57 -33.02 9.99
CA PRO A 14 9.21 -31.97 9.04
C PRO A 14 8.13 -31.02 9.59
N CYS A 15 8.21 -29.76 9.20
CA CYS A 15 7.09 -28.82 9.38
C CYS A 15 5.95 -29.24 8.43
N ILE A 16 4.72 -29.26 8.90
CA ILE A 16 3.54 -29.67 8.12
C ILE A 16 2.59 -28.48 8.01
N GLY A 17 2.29 -28.06 6.78
CA GLY A 17 1.46 -26.91 6.47
C GLY A 17 2.23 -25.59 6.39
N LEU A 18 1.71 -24.63 5.61
CA LEU A 18 2.41 -23.40 5.29
C LEU A 18 2.80 -22.60 6.54
N GLN A 19 1.84 -22.30 7.43
CA GLN A 19 2.13 -21.49 8.61
C GLN A 19 3.19 -22.14 9.51
N THR A 20 3.18 -23.46 9.65
CA THR A 20 4.19 -24.19 10.43
C THR A 20 5.58 -24.09 9.78
N ILE A 21 5.66 -24.12 8.45
CA ILE A 21 6.90 -23.89 7.70
C ILE A 21 7.40 -22.46 7.96
N LEU A 22 6.55 -21.46 7.81
CA LEU A 22 6.90 -20.05 8.08
C LEU A 22 7.32 -19.83 9.54
N ASP A 23 6.67 -20.49 10.49
CA ASP A 23 7.06 -20.47 11.91
C ASP A 23 8.47 -21.10 12.13
N GLY A 24 8.87 -22.03 11.29
CA GLY A 24 10.23 -22.53 11.25
C GLY A 24 11.23 -21.42 10.84
N PHE A 25 10.94 -20.69 9.78
CA PHE A 25 11.75 -19.54 9.32
C PHE A 25 11.80 -18.40 10.34
N LYS A 26 10.76 -18.21 11.15
CA LYS A 26 10.73 -17.24 12.23
C LYS A 26 11.90 -17.35 13.21
N LYS A 27 12.51 -18.52 13.34
CA LYS A 27 13.70 -18.73 14.18
C LYS A 27 14.95 -18.02 13.65
N GLY A 28 14.97 -17.63 12.38
CA GLY A 28 16.09 -16.96 11.73
C GLY A 28 17.30 -17.84 11.45
N ASN A 29 17.17 -19.18 11.51
CA ASN A 29 18.28 -20.12 11.32
C ASN A 29 18.34 -20.72 9.91
N ASP A 30 17.23 -20.72 9.19
CA ASP A 30 17.19 -21.20 7.81
C ASP A 30 17.45 -20.05 6.85
N THR A 31 18.44 -20.20 5.98
CA THR A 31 18.86 -19.18 5.03
C THR A 31 18.55 -19.55 3.59
N ARG A 32 17.86 -20.67 3.37
CA ARG A 32 17.43 -21.04 2.02
C ARG A 32 16.36 -20.08 1.54
N PRO A 33 16.37 -19.70 0.25
CA PRO A 33 15.25 -18.96 -0.32
C PRO A 33 13.98 -19.82 -0.28
N LEU A 34 12.87 -19.20 0.12
CA LEU A 34 11.55 -19.83 0.15
C LEU A 34 10.63 -19.11 -0.84
N ILE A 35 10.04 -19.87 -1.76
CA ILE A 35 8.98 -19.36 -2.64
C ILE A 35 7.69 -20.07 -2.28
N VAL A 36 6.70 -19.29 -1.84
CA VAL A 36 5.33 -19.74 -1.59
C VAL A 36 4.48 -19.39 -2.79
N ARG A 37 3.86 -20.38 -3.42
CA ARG A 37 3.02 -20.22 -4.59
C ARG A 37 1.56 -20.45 -4.28
N LEU A 38 0.75 -19.41 -4.43
CA LEU A 38 -0.71 -19.47 -4.31
C LEU A 38 -1.32 -19.82 -5.65
N ILE A 39 -2.14 -20.87 -5.69
CA ILE A 39 -2.86 -21.30 -6.88
C ILE A 39 -4.36 -21.23 -6.61
N GLY A 40 -5.08 -20.47 -7.44
CA GLY A 40 -6.53 -20.32 -7.32
C GLY A 40 -6.92 -19.55 -6.05
N GLN A 41 -8.00 -19.95 -5.42
CA GLN A 41 -8.63 -19.26 -4.29
C GLN A 41 -8.57 -20.14 -3.04
N ILE A 42 -7.90 -19.65 -1.98
CA ILE A 42 -7.88 -20.34 -0.68
C ILE A 42 -8.90 -19.64 0.22
N THR A 43 -9.82 -20.41 0.77
CA THR A 43 -10.94 -19.93 1.61
C THR A 43 -11.00 -20.57 3.00
N ASP A 44 -10.19 -21.59 3.29
CA ASP A 44 -10.19 -22.27 4.57
C ASP A 44 -9.28 -21.57 5.58
N LEU A 45 -9.89 -20.77 6.46
CA LEU A 45 -9.20 -19.98 7.46
C LEU A 45 -8.61 -20.80 8.61
N SER A 46 -8.97 -22.10 8.74
CA SER A 46 -8.46 -22.95 9.83
C SER A 46 -6.94 -23.14 9.81
N TYR A 47 -6.31 -22.83 8.68
CA TYR A 47 -4.85 -22.92 8.50
C TYR A 47 -4.14 -21.57 8.70
N MET A 48 -4.88 -20.52 9.00
CA MET A 48 -4.35 -19.17 9.22
C MET A 48 -4.10 -18.94 10.72
N LEU A 49 -3.21 -18.02 11.03
CA LEU A 49 -2.95 -17.59 12.39
C LEU A 49 -3.78 -16.34 12.68
N ASN A 50 -4.94 -16.51 13.33
CA ASN A 50 -5.93 -15.46 13.57
C ASN A 50 -6.32 -14.73 12.26
N GLY A 51 -6.69 -15.46 11.23
CA GLY A 51 -7.12 -14.87 9.95
C GLY A 51 -6.02 -14.44 8.99
N ASP A 52 -4.74 -14.52 9.39
CA ASP A 52 -3.60 -14.15 8.55
C ASP A 52 -2.62 -15.28 8.26
N ILE A 53 -1.94 -15.20 7.14
CA ILE A 53 -0.63 -15.82 6.97
C ILE A 53 0.43 -14.86 7.52
N VAL A 54 1.22 -15.32 8.48
CA VAL A 54 2.24 -14.51 9.16
C VAL A 54 3.64 -14.87 8.67
N ILE A 55 4.36 -13.88 8.16
CA ILE A 55 5.73 -14.01 7.63
C ILE A 55 6.69 -13.31 8.58
N GLU A 56 7.61 -14.08 9.16
CA GLU A 56 8.70 -13.60 9.99
C GLU A 56 9.99 -14.37 9.66
N ASN A 57 11.14 -13.71 9.70
CA ASN A 57 12.45 -14.37 9.62
C ASN A 57 13.50 -13.75 10.54
N LYS A 58 13.06 -13.09 11.63
CA LYS A 58 13.90 -12.43 12.64
C LYS A 58 14.86 -11.41 12.03
N ASN A 59 14.44 -10.67 11.00
CA ASN A 59 15.28 -9.74 10.25
C ASN A 59 16.61 -10.37 9.75
N ASN A 60 16.58 -11.64 9.40
CA ASN A 60 17.75 -12.34 8.88
C ASN A 60 18.06 -11.89 7.45
N ALA A 61 19.11 -11.08 7.29
CA ALA A 61 19.52 -10.54 5.99
C ALA A 61 19.93 -11.60 4.96
N SER A 62 20.13 -12.86 5.38
CA SER A 62 20.46 -13.99 4.49
C SER A 62 19.23 -14.84 4.12
N SER A 63 18.05 -14.51 4.63
CA SER A 63 16.79 -15.20 4.33
C SER A 63 15.98 -14.37 3.33
N TYR A 64 15.42 -15.05 2.32
CA TYR A 64 14.60 -14.43 1.27
C TYR A 64 13.31 -15.21 1.13
N ILE A 65 12.17 -14.54 1.29
CA ILE A 65 10.86 -15.19 1.17
C ILE A 65 10.03 -14.44 0.13
N THR A 66 9.62 -15.16 -0.91
CA THR A 66 8.70 -14.65 -1.92
C THR A 66 7.34 -15.34 -1.75
N PHE A 67 6.27 -14.56 -1.69
CA PHE A 67 4.89 -15.04 -1.73
C PHE A 67 4.26 -14.58 -3.04
N GLU A 68 3.97 -15.51 -3.94
CA GLU A 68 3.51 -15.17 -5.29
C GLU A 68 2.26 -15.95 -5.71
N GLY A 69 1.40 -15.29 -6.47
CA GLY A 69 0.32 -15.96 -7.18
C GLY A 69 0.80 -16.58 -8.50
N VAL A 70 0.29 -17.75 -8.84
CA VAL A 70 0.56 -18.42 -10.10
C VAL A 70 -0.56 -18.13 -11.09
N GLY A 71 -0.19 -17.70 -12.30
CA GLY A 71 -1.15 -17.28 -13.32
C GLY A 71 -1.74 -15.90 -13.00
N ASN A 72 -2.95 -15.66 -13.48
CA ASN A 72 -3.62 -14.35 -13.36
C ASN A 72 -4.78 -14.33 -12.35
N ASP A 73 -5.01 -15.40 -11.60
CA ASP A 73 -6.23 -15.53 -10.81
C ASP A 73 -6.02 -16.13 -9.39
N ALA A 74 -4.84 -15.96 -8.83
CA ALA A 74 -4.56 -16.35 -7.45
C ALA A 74 -5.15 -15.33 -6.45
N VAL A 75 -5.92 -15.79 -5.45
CA VAL A 75 -6.64 -14.92 -4.51
C VAL A 75 -6.51 -15.39 -3.08
N ALA A 76 -6.09 -14.47 -2.20
CA ALA A 76 -6.29 -14.55 -0.77
C ALA A 76 -7.73 -14.09 -0.46
N TYR A 77 -8.61 -15.02 -0.11
CA TYR A 77 -10.03 -14.77 0.06
C TYR A 77 -10.44 -14.95 1.52
N GLY A 78 -10.81 -13.87 2.18
CA GLY A 78 -11.20 -13.87 3.59
C GLY A 78 -10.03 -13.86 4.57
N TRP A 79 -8.78 -13.73 4.12
CA TRP A 79 -7.59 -13.70 4.95
C TRP A 79 -6.55 -12.72 4.42
N GLY A 80 -5.72 -12.24 5.34
CA GLY A 80 -4.66 -11.28 5.05
C GLY A 80 -3.24 -11.88 5.14
N ILE A 81 -2.24 -11.03 4.89
CA ILE A 81 -0.82 -11.34 5.05
C ILE A 81 -0.21 -10.35 6.02
N ARG A 82 0.37 -10.85 7.10
CA ARG A 82 1.08 -10.04 8.09
C ARG A 82 2.57 -10.30 8.03
N ILE A 83 3.35 -9.23 7.80
CA ILE A 83 4.81 -9.27 7.77
C ILE A 83 5.32 -8.56 9.02
N LYS A 84 6.13 -9.23 9.83
CA LYS A 84 6.70 -8.62 11.04
C LYS A 84 8.06 -9.18 11.40
N ASN A 85 8.97 -8.33 11.91
CA ASN A 85 10.34 -8.70 12.22
C ASN A 85 11.00 -9.48 11.06
N ALA A 86 10.86 -8.96 9.85
CA ALA A 86 11.26 -9.65 8.64
C ALA A 86 12.11 -8.78 7.72
N SER A 87 13.02 -9.43 6.99
CA SER A 87 13.86 -8.83 5.95
C SER A 87 13.75 -9.60 4.65
N ASN A 88 13.92 -8.91 3.51
CA ASN A 88 13.95 -9.50 2.17
C ASN A 88 12.68 -10.30 1.84
N ILE A 89 11.52 -9.66 1.96
CA ILE A 89 10.23 -10.24 1.62
C ILE A 89 9.69 -9.61 0.34
N GLU A 90 9.23 -10.45 -0.57
CA GLU A 90 8.54 -10.04 -1.78
C GLU A 90 7.13 -10.65 -1.79
N ILE A 91 6.11 -9.81 -1.98
CA ILE A 91 4.71 -10.24 -2.18
C ILE A 91 4.27 -9.76 -3.56
N ARG A 92 3.79 -10.68 -4.40
CA ARG A 92 3.43 -10.30 -5.76
C ARG A 92 2.33 -11.14 -6.41
N ASN A 93 1.68 -10.56 -7.40
CA ASN A 93 0.76 -11.22 -8.33
C ASN A 93 -0.38 -11.98 -7.64
N ILE A 94 -0.96 -11.39 -6.60
CA ILE A 94 -2.12 -11.94 -5.88
C ILE A 94 -3.26 -10.94 -5.83
N GLY A 95 -4.49 -11.42 -5.69
CA GLY A 95 -5.63 -10.61 -5.26
C GLY A 95 -5.91 -10.83 -3.77
N THR A 96 -6.35 -9.78 -3.07
CA THR A 96 -6.82 -9.86 -1.69
C THR A 96 -8.29 -9.44 -1.66
N MET A 97 -9.16 -10.29 -1.11
CA MET A 97 -10.61 -10.07 -1.09
C MET A 97 -11.20 -10.44 0.25
N LEU A 98 -12.10 -9.59 0.75
CA LEU A 98 -12.96 -9.87 1.91
C LEU A 98 -12.18 -10.31 3.16
N THR A 99 -11.00 -9.73 3.38
CA THR A 99 -10.23 -9.92 4.62
C THR A 99 -11.05 -9.42 5.80
N ASP A 100 -11.06 -10.16 6.89
CA ASP A 100 -11.79 -9.80 8.10
C ASP A 100 -11.21 -8.51 8.71
N SER A 101 -12.02 -7.47 8.79
CA SER A 101 -11.61 -6.17 9.33
C SER A 101 -11.33 -6.15 10.83
N ASP A 102 -11.88 -7.09 11.59
CA ASP A 102 -11.58 -7.24 13.02
C ASP A 102 -10.19 -7.85 13.22
N GLU A 103 -9.69 -8.62 12.24
CA GLU A 103 -8.32 -9.12 12.22
C GLU A 103 -7.34 -8.04 11.74
N GLY A 104 -7.70 -7.24 10.73
CA GLY A 104 -6.91 -6.10 10.28
C GLY A 104 -6.84 -5.89 8.77
N ASP A 105 -5.64 -5.52 8.31
CA ASP A 105 -5.39 -5.10 6.93
C ASP A 105 -5.32 -6.28 5.96
N ASN A 106 -5.59 -6.03 4.66
CA ASN A 106 -5.37 -7.06 3.64
C ASN A 106 -3.90 -7.50 3.57
N ILE A 107 -2.96 -6.53 3.61
CA ILE A 107 -1.54 -6.79 3.84
C ILE A 107 -1.03 -5.76 4.86
N GLY A 108 -0.50 -6.22 5.98
CA GLY A 108 0.02 -5.38 7.04
C GLY A 108 1.51 -5.62 7.32
N LEU A 109 2.33 -4.55 7.24
CA LEU A 109 3.71 -4.56 7.70
C LEU A 109 3.74 -4.02 9.13
N GLN A 110 3.98 -4.91 10.10
CA GLN A 110 3.97 -4.58 11.52
C GLN A 110 5.33 -4.86 12.14
N GLN A 111 5.70 -4.09 13.19
CA GLN A 111 7.02 -4.17 13.79
C GLN A 111 8.13 -3.74 12.82
N ALA A 112 9.37 -3.89 13.21
CA ALA A 112 10.51 -3.48 12.41
C ALA A 112 10.77 -4.47 11.27
N ASN A 113 10.42 -4.09 10.05
CA ASN A 113 10.81 -4.82 8.85
C ASN A 113 11.75 -3.98 8.01
N ASP A 114 12.51 -4.62 7.13
CA ASP A 114 13.34 -3.93 6.14
C ASP A 114 13.43 -4.74 4.82
N TYR A 115 13.69 -4.02 3.73
CA TYR A 115 13.81 -4.61 2.39
C TYR A 115 12.58 -5.43 1.98
N ILE A 116 11.41 -4.78 2.05
CA ILE A 116 10.13 -5.38 1.67
C ILE A 116 9.66 -4.79 0.34
N TRP A 117 9.18 -5.65 -0.55
CA TRP A 117 8.58 -5.25 -1.80
C TRP A 117 7.19 -5.89 -1.97
N VAL A 118 6.15 -5.06 -2.06
CA VAL A 118 4.79 -5.50 -2.38
C VAL A 118 4.39 -4.90 -3.70
N HIS A 119 4.14 -5.76 -4.70
CA HIS A 119 3.86 -5.27 -6.04
C HIS A 119 2.92 -6.18 -6.84
N ASN A 120 2.29 -5.60 -7.84
CA ASN A 120 1.34 -6.31 -8.69
C ASN A 120 0.28 -7.09 -7.89
N VAL A 121 -0.28 -6.42 -6.88
CA VAL A 121 -1.36 -6.93 -6.04
C VAL A 121 -2.64 -6.17 -6.38
N ASP A 122 -3.76 -6.89 -6.53
CA ASP A 122 -5.09 -6.31 -6.56
C ASP A 122 -5.66 -6.27 -5.14
N PHE A 123 -5.93 -5.08 -4.64
CA PHE A 123 -6.56 -4.85 -3.36
C PHE A 123 -8.05 -4.55 -3.57
N PHE A 124 -8.89 -5.50 -3.22
CA PHE A 124 -10.34 -5.35 -3.21
C PHE A 124 -10.86 -5.08 -1.80
N TYR A 125 -12.17 -4.91 -1.65
CA TYR A 125 -12.78 -4.71 -0.35
C TYR A 125 -12.38 -5.78 0.67
N GLY A 126 -12.19 -5.35 1.92
CA GLY A 126 -12.30 -6.22 3.09
C GLY A 126 -13.77 -6.45 3.48
N GLU A 127 -14.00 -7.27 4.48
CA GLU A 127 -15.29 -7.34 5.16
C GLU A 127 -15.54 -6.04 5.95
N ALA A 128 -16.79 -5.66 6.08
CA ALA A 128 -17.14 -4.48 6.85
C ALA A 128 -16.82 -4.69 8.33
N GLY A 129 -16.01 -3.79 8.91
CA GLY A 129 -15.72 -3.79 10.35
C GLY A 129 -16.72 -3.02 11.18
N GLY A 130 -16.50 -3.00 12.50
CA GLY A 130 -17.40 -2.31 13.46
C GLY A 130 -17.25 -0.79 13.49
N ALA A 131 -16.15 -0.22 12.99
CA ALA A 131 -15.95 1.23 12.93
C ALA A 131 -16.61 1.85 11.68
N GLY A 132 -17.10 3.08 11.82
CA GLY A 132 -17.82 3.75 10.73
C GLY A 132 -17.01 4.02 9.47
N ASP A 133 -15.67 4.01 9.56
CA ASP A 133 -14.74 4.14 8.42
C ASP A 133 -14.25 2.78 7.87
N GLN A 134 -14.87 1.68 8.27
CA GLN A 134 -14.54 0.31 7.86
C GLN A 134 -15.63 -0.34 7.00
N THR A 135 -16.45 0.42 6.33
CA THR A 135 -17.52 -0.12 5.47
C THR A 135 -16.99 -0.89 4.26
N LYS A 136 -15.79 -0.52 3.79
CA LYS A 136 -15.07 -1.16 2.68
C LYS A 136 -13.92 -2.07 3.16
N GLY A 137 -13.84 -2.37 4.45
CA GLY A 137 -12.75 -3.09 5.10
C GLY A 137 -11.87 -2.19 5.97
N ASP A 138 -10.84 -2.75 6.61
CA ASP A 138 -9.78 -1.98 7.27
C ASP A 138 -8.74 -1.49 6.24
N GLY A 139 -7.47 -1.29 6.58
CA GLY A 139 -6.45 -0.86 5.62
C GLY A 139 -6.19 -1.88 4.53
N ALA A 140 -5.98 -1.43 3.29
CA ALA A 140 -5.62 -2.36 2.23
C ALA A 140 -4.14 -2.79 2.33
N LEU A 141 -3.22 -1.81 2.52
CA LEU A 141 -1.78 -2.07 2.62
C LEU A 141 -1.15 -1.07 3.60
N ASP A 142 -1.07 -1.44 4.85
CA ASP A 142 -0.55 -0.59 5.92
C ASP A 142 0.89 -0.93 6.30
N CYS A 143 1.64 0.08 6.75
CA CYS A 143 3.05 -0.07 7.08
C CYS A 143 3.39 0.67 8.38
N LYS A 144 3.93 -0.06 9.36
CA LYS A 144 4.34 0.44 10.67
C LYS A 144 5.77 0.04 10.98
N LYS A 145 6.58 0.97 11.50
CA LYS A 145 7.95 0.72 11.99
C LYS A 145 8.89 -0.01 11.00
N SER A 146 8.62 0.10 9.72
CA SER A 146 9.40 -0.57 8.67
C SER A 146 10.17 0.46 7.85
N THR A 147 11.28 0.05 7.22
CA THR A 147 12.11 0.93 6.40
C THR A 147 12.60 0.22 5.15
N TYR A 148 13.06 0.96 4.14
CA TYR A 148 13.45 0.42 2.83
C TYR A 148 12.36 -0.47 2.22
N VAL A 149 11.15 0.07 2.15
CA VAL A 149 9.97 -0.62 1.62
C VAL A 149 9.54 0.03 0.32
N THR A 150 9.18 -0.80 -0.65
CA THR A 150 8.62 -0.34 -1.92
C THR A 150 7.23 -0.96 -2.14
N PHE A 151 6.28 -0.11 -2.48
CA PHE A 151 4.95 -0.50 -2.95
C PHE A 151 4.78 -0.03 -4.38
N SER A 152 4.64 -0.97 -5.33
CA SER A 152 4.63 -0.60 -6.74
C SER A 152 3.71 -1.46 -7.60
N TYR A 153 3.17 -0.87 -8.65
CA TYR A 153 2.29 -1.56 -9.57
C TYR A 153 1.13 -2.30 -8.91
N ASN A 154 0.66 -1.81 -7.74
CA ASN A 154 -0.53 -2.33 -7.09
C ASN A 154 -1.77 -1.62 -7.65
N HIS A 155 -2.90 -2.32 -7.65
CA HIS A 155 -4.19 -1.77 -8.04
C HIS A 155 -5.14 -1.82 -6.85
N PHE A 156 -5.62 -0.65 -6.43
CA PHE A 156 -6.56 -0.49 -5.32
C PHE A 156 -7.95 -0.20 -5.90
N TRP A 157 -8.84 -1.16 -5.78
CA TRP A 157 -10.18 -1.15 -6.35
C TRP A 157 -11.18 -0.59 -5.33
N ASP A 158 -11.56 0.68 -5.47
CA ASP A 158 -12.54 1.36 -4.61
C ASP A 158 -12.28 1.17 -3.10
N SER A 159 -11.02 1.08 -2.69
CA SER A 159 -10.66 0.87 -1.29
C SER A 159 -10.99 2.10 -0.45
N GLY A 160 -11.56 1.90 0.74
CA GLY A 160 -11.87 3.00 1.66
C GLY A 160 -10.63 3.64 2.28
N LYS A 161 -9.64 2.82 2.62
CA LYS A 161 -8.39 3.19 3.28
C LYS A 161 -7.21 2.43 2.65
N CYS A 162 -6.51 3.02 1.66
CA CYS A 162 -5.49 2.31 0.92
C CYS A 162 -4.22 2.04 1.72
N ASN A 163 -3.54 3.10 2.20
CA ASN A 163 -2.22 2.96 2.80
C ASN A 163 -2.05 3.87 4.02
N LEU A 164 -1.92 3.32 5.21
CA LEU A 164 -1.49 4.06 6.38
C LEU A 164 0.00 3.80 6.63
N LEU A 165 0.80 4.87 6.68
CA LEU A 165 2.21 4.82 7.09
C LEU A 165 2.38 5.41 8.47
N GLY A 166 2.99 4.64 9.35
CA GLY A 166 3.24 5.04 10.73
C GLY A 166 2.02 4.88 11.63
N LEU A 167 2.30 4.78 12.89
CA LEU A 167 1.33 4.77 13.99
C LEU A 167 1.66 5.95 14.91
N SER A 168 0.99 6.09 16.03
CA SER A 168 1.20 7.20 16.99
C SER A 168 2.53 7.18 17.75
N GLU A 169 3.33 6.16 17.58
CA GLU A 169 4.61 6.04 18.26
C GLU A 169 5.73 6.80 17.56
N GLY A 170 6.62 7.33 18.34
CA GLY A 170 7.73 8.15 17.91
C GLY A 170 8.82 7.44 17.09
N THR A 171 8.48 6.61 16.12
CA THR A 171 9.45 6.13 15.13
C THR A 171 9.66 7.22 14.08
N THR A 172 10.71 8.00 14.19
CA THR A 172 10.82 9.30 13.55
C THR A 172 12.01 9.46 12.61
N THR A 173 12.90 8.48 12.49
CA THR A 173 14.12 8.63 11.69
C THR A 173 14.39 7.42 10.81
N GLY A 174 14.92 7.66 9.60
CA GLY A 174 15.38 6.62 8.69
C GLY A 174 14.26 5.78 8.09
N LEU A 175 13.03 6.27 8.10
CA LEU A 175 11.86 5.56 7.59
C LEU A 175 11.63 5.99 6.14
N TYR A 176 12.23 5.28 5.20
CA TYR A 176 12.13 5.57 3.78
C TYR A 176 11.24 4.56 3.09
N ILE A 177 10.12 5.06 2.56
CA ILE A 177 9.13 4.27 1.86
C ILE A 177 8.92 4.85 0.48
N THR A 178 8.80 3.98 -0.52
CA THR A 178 8.55 4.36 -1.90
C THR A 178 7.20 3.82 -2.37
N PHE A 179 6.41 4.69 -3.01
CA PHE A 179 5.19 4.35 -3.73
C PHE A 179 5.35 4.76 -5.19
N HIS A 180 5.30 3.81 -6.12
CA HIS A 180 5.35 4.15 -7.54
C HIS A 180 4.51 3.24 -8.41
N HIS A 181 3.98 3.79 -9.49
CA HIS A 181 3.17 3.08 -10.46
C HIS A 181 1.99 2.31 -9.86
N ASN A 182 1.45 2.79 -8.73
CA ASN A 182 0.22 2.24 -8.17
C ASN A 182 -0.99 2.93 -8.81
N TRP A 183 -2.07 2.18 -8.99
CA TRP A 183 -3.36 2.68 -9.41
C TRP A 183 -4.30 2.77 -8.21
N TYR A 184 -4.69 3.97 -7.88
CA TYR A 184 -5.70 4.24 -6.86
C TYR A 184 -7.02 4.51 -7.57
N ASP A 185 -7.74 3.43 -7.91
CA ASP A 185 -8.89 3.40 -8.79
C ASP A 185 -10.18 3.57 -7.98
N HIS A 186 -10.77 4.75 -8.06
CA HIS A 186 -11.99 5.19 -7.35
C HIS A 186 -11.96 5.00 -5.83
N SER A 187 -10.79 4.82 -5.26
CA SER A 187 -10.61 4.64 -3.82
C SER A 187 -10.73 5.97 -3.04
N ASP A 188 -11.15 5.88 -1.76
CA ASP A 188 -11.54 7.08 -1.01
C ASP A 188 -10.33 7.89 -0.53
N SER A 189 -9.39 7.27 0.21
CA SER A 189 -8.40 7.99 0.99
C SER A 189 -7.11 7.20 1.28
N ARG A 190 -6.13 7.91 1.85
CA ARG A 190 -4.85 7.34 2.28
C ARG A 190 -4.00 6.80 1.12
N HIS A 191 -3.63 7.68 0.18
CA HIS A 191 -2.84 7.32 -0.98
C HIS A 191 -1.41 7.95 -1.00
N PRO A 192 -0.57 7.75 0.02
CA PRO A 192 -0.79 7.28 1.38
C PRO A 192 -1.18 8.38 2.38
N ARG A 193 -1.66 8.01 3.58
CA ARG A 193 -1.63 8.87 4.77
C ARG A 193 -0.38 8.57 5.57
N VAL A 194 0.43 9.58 5.85
CA VAL A 194 1.79 9.40 6.39
C VAL A 194 1.96 10.10 7.72
N ARG A 195 2.52 9.38 8.69
CA ARG A 195 2.99 9.88 9.99
C ARG A 195 4.48 9.62 10.12
N TYR A 196 5.28 10.64 10.45
CA TYR A 196 6.72 10.56 10.77
C TYR A 196 7.66 10.16 9.61
N TYR A 197 7.21 9.42 8.63
CA TYR A 197 8.03 8.90 7.53
C TYR A 197 8.50 9.98 6.55
N SER A 198 9.62 9.69 5.90
CA SER A 198 9.98 10.30 4.62
C SER A 198 9.48 9.39 3.50
N ALA A 199 8.51 9.85 2.72
CA ALA A 199 7.87 9.03 1.68
C ALA A 199 8.08 9.64 0.29
N HIS A 200 8.58 8.82 -0.65
CA HIS A 200 8.71 9.17 -2.05
C HIS A 200 7.53 8.59 -2.83
N ILE A 201 6.71 9.45 -3.42
CA ILE A 201 5.46 9.12 -4.10
C ILE A 201 5.57 9.62 -5.52
N TYR A 202 5.84 8.72 -6.49
CA TYR A 202 6.08 9.13 -7.87
C TYR A 202 5.44 8.19 -8.89
N ASN A 203 5.08 8.74 -10.03
CA ASN A 203 4.54 7.99 -11.16
C ASN A 203 3.32 7.11 -10.81
N ASN A 204 2.52 7.49 -9.83
CA ASN A 204 1.26 6.83 -9.52
C ASN A 204 0.11 7.48 -10.32
N TYR A 205 -0.97 6.74 -10.49
CA TYR A 205 -2.23 7.22 -11.02
C TYR A 205 -3.29 7.26 -9.91
N PHE A 206 -3.80 8.44 -9.64
CA PHE A 206 -4.89 8.73 -8.71
C PHE A 206 -6.11 9.02 -9.54
N ASP A 207 -7.11 8.16 -9.48
CA ASP A 207 -8.22 8.08 -10.41
C ASP A 207 -9.56 8.11 -9.67
N GLY A 208 -10.27 9.22 -9.71
CA GLY A 208 -11.59 9.35 -9.08
C GLY A 208 -11.56 9.20 -7.55
N ASN A 209 -10.65 9.90 -6.85
CA ASN A 209 -10.52 9.73 -5.40
C ASN A 209 -11.46 10.65 -4.62
N SER A 210 -12.46 10.07 -3.94
CA SER A 210 -13.58 10.79 -3.34
C SER A 210 -13.22 11.65 -2.12
N LYS A 211 -12.11 11.36 -1.42
CA LYS A 211 -11.67 12.12 -0.23
C LYS A 211 -10.35 12.83 -0.44
N TYR A 212 -9.23 12.12 -0.49
CA TYR A 212 -7.93 12.76 -0.73
C TYR A 212 -6.89 11.78 -1.26
N GLY A 213 -5.90 12.30 -1.95
CA GLY A 213 -4.72 11.59 -2.43
C GLY A 213 -3.66 11.41 -1.33
N SER A 214 -2.52 12.09 -1.44
CA SER A 214 -1.43 11.98 -0.45
C SER A 214 -1.64 12.90 0.74
N GLY A 215 -1.53 12.37 1.95
CA GLY A 215 -1.75 13.10 3.19
C GLY A 215 -0.54 13.11 4.13
N SER A 216 -0.11 14.29 4.59
CA SER A 216 1.03 14.48 5.47
C SER A 216 0.60 14.89 6.87
N THR A 217 0.96 14.07 7.87
CA THR A 217 0.66 14.30 9.30
C THR A 217 1.89 14.06 10.17
N ASN A 218 1.87 14.51 11.41
CA ASN A 218 2.85 14.22 12.46
C ASN A 218 4.31 14.33 12.00
N GLY A 219 4.66 15.47 11.38
CA GLY A 219 6.04 15.76 10.98
C GLY A 219 6.60 14.92 9.85
N SER A 220 5.76 14.22 9.08
CA SER A 220 6.21 13.50 7.88
C SER A 220 6.69 14.45 6.79
N SER A 221 7.60 13.97 5.95
CA SER A 221 8.09 14.68 4.76
C SER A 221 7.76 13.85 3.52
N LEU A 222 6.92 14.37 2.64
CA LEU A 222 6.51 13.70 1.41
C LEU A 222 7.12 14.39 0.19
N PHE A 223 7.78 13.62 -0.67
CA PHE A 223 8.14 14.06 -2.01
C PHE A 223 7.17 13.45 -3.01
N VAL A 224 6.31 14.29 -3.58
CA VAL A 224 5.23 13.89 -4.50
C VAL A 224 5.58 14.43 -5.88
N GLU A 225 6.03 13.54 -6.77
CA GLU A 225 6.50 13.98 -8.09
C GLU A 225 5.97 13.13 -9.25
N ASN A 226 5.73 13.77 -10.37
CA ASN A 226 5.39 13.11 -11.63
C ASN A 226 4.21 12.12 -11.53
N ASN A 227 3.25 12.36 -10.64
CA ASN A 227 2.02 11.60 -10.55
C ASN A 227 0.93 12.22 -11.43
N TYR A 228 -0.04 11.40 -11.82
CA TYR A 228 -1.24 11.86 -12.50
C TYR A 228 -2.43 11.78 -11.54
N PHE A 229 -3.08 12.91 -11.25
CA PHE A 229 -4.31 13.03 -10.46
C PHE A 229 -5.45 13.40 -11.40
N ARG A 230 -6.42 12.48 -11.58
CA ARG A 230 -7.66 12.71 -12.29
C ARG A 230 -8.81 12.69 -11.29
N HIS A 231 -9.58 13.73 -11.23
CA HIS A 231 -10.76 13.86 -10.36
C HIS A 231 -10.48 13.42 -8.89
N CYS A 232 -9.27 13.69 -8.42
CA CYS A 232 -8.90 13.48 -7.02
C CYS A 232 -9.37 14.70 -6.23
N LYS A 233 -10.32 14.56 -5.33
CA LYS A 233 -10.97 15.67 -4.62
C LYS A 233 -9.95 16.64 -4.00
N TYR A 234 -9.01 16.11 -3.25
CA TYR A 234 -7.88 16.83 -2.66
C TYR A 234 -6.58 16.07 -2.97
N PRO A 235 -5.86 16.42 -4.06
CA PRO A 235 -4.69 15.65 -4.49
C PRO A 235 -3.62 15.48 -3.42
N MET A 236 -3.38 16.55 -2.66
CA MET A 236 -2.44 16.56 -1.54
C MET A 236 -3.05 17.32 -0.37
N LEU A 237 -2.90 16.78 0.85
CA LEU A 237 -3.34 17.44 2.07
C LEU A 237 -2.24 17.43 3.11
N THR A 238 -2.04 18.58 3.78
CA THR A 238 -1.26 18.65 5.01
C THR A 238 -2.20 18.90 6.19
N SER A 239 -2.11 18.08 7.24
CA SER A 239 -2.99 18.16 8.38
C SER A 239 -2.96 19.53 9.05
N MET A 240 -4.12 20.04 9.43
CA MET A 240 -4.34 21.29 10.15
C MET A 240 -3.83 22.53 9.44
N GLN A 241 -3.78 22.49 8.11
CA GLN A 241 -3.50 23.68 7.28
C GLN A 241 -4.13 23.53 5.89
N GLY A 242 -4.08 24.57 5.08
CA GLY A 242 -4.54 24.57 3.70
C GLY A 242 -5.99 24.11 3.56
N THR A 243 -6.20 23.20 2.66
CA THR A 243 -7.53 22.62 2.39
C THR A 243 -8.10 21.89 3.60
N ASP A 244 -7.28 21.28 4.44
CA ASP A 244 -7.76 20.51 5.59
C ASP A 244 -8.52 21.35 6.63
N ILE A 245 -8.04 22.56 6.93
CA ILE A 245 -8.71 23.45 7.89
C ILE A 245 -9.78 24.35 7.24
N TYR A 246 -9.83 24.42 5.93
CA TYR A 246 -10.76 25.25 5.22
C TYR A 246 -12.23 24.89 5.52
N TYR A 247 -12.50 23.63 5.79
CA TYR A 247 -13.83 23.08 6.07
C TYR A 247 -14.20 22.99 7.56
N GLY A 248 -13.40 23.58 8.45
CA GLY A 248 -13.73 23.66 9.87
C GLY A 248 -12.68 23.09 10.81
N THR A 249 -13.05 22.99 12.07
CA THR A 249 -12.19 22.46 13.14
C THR A 249 -12.14 20.94 13.11
N GLY A 250 -10.96 20.38 13.34
CA GLY A 250 -10.77 18.94 13.45
C GLY A 250 -10.26 18.27 12.20
N GLY A 251 -10.37 18.91 11.03
CA GLY A 251 -9.77 18.45 9.78
C GLY A 251 -10.10 17.01 9.37
N THR A 252 -9.57 16.59 8.24
CA THR A 252 -9.73 15.23 7.69
C THR A 252 -8.94 14.18 8.49
N PHE A 253 -7.89 14.59 9.19
CA PHE A 253 -6.94 13.72 9.90
C PHE A 253 -7.16 13.67 11.41
N SER A 254 -8.34 13.98 11.90
CA SER A 254 -8.65 13.96 13.33
C SER A 254 -7.78 14.92 14.16
N SER A 255 -7.46 16.08 13.61
CA SER A 255 -6.66 17.15 14.24
C SER A 255 -5.22 16.74 14.59
N GLU A 256 -4.63 15.79 13.88
CA GLU A 256 -3.21 15.47 14.02
C GLU A 256 -2.35 16.64 13.55
N ASP A 257 -1.17 16.81 14.15
CA ASP A 257 -0.20 17.82 13.71
C ASP A 257 0.17 17.63 12.23
N GLY A 258 0.50 18.75 11.55
CA GLY A 258 0.88 18.71 10.16
C GLY A 258 2.30 18.19 9.94
N GLY A 259 2.52 17.59 8.79
CA GLY A 259 3.85 17.38 8.21
C GLY A 259 4.13 18.39 7.10
N THR A 260 4.85 17.98 6.07
CA THR A 260 5.22 18.81 4.93
C THR A 260 5.20 18.00 3.63
N ILE A 261 4.80 18.65 2.54
CA ILE A 261 4.81 18.07 1.20
C ILE A 261 5.61 18.96 0.26
N LYS A 262 6.58 18.38 -0.45
CA LYS A 262 7.22 18.93 -1.64
C LYS A 262 6.57 18.29 -2.85
N ALA A 263 5.97 19.09 -3.73
CA ALA A 263 5.37 18.65 -4.98
C ALA A 263 6.23 19.09 -6.17
N PHE A 264 6.38 18.24 -7.17
CA PHE A 264 7.09 18.58 -8.40
C PHE A 264 6.49 17.88 -9.61
N ASN A 265 6.20 18.63 -10.65
CA ASN A 265 5.79 18.15 -11.98
C ASN A 265 4.66 17.11 -11.97
N ASN A 266 3.65 17.27 -11.09
CA ASN A 266 2.44 16.46 -11.12
C ASN A 266 1.43 17.02 -12.12
N THR A 267 0.70 16.18 -12.82
CA THR A 267 -0.50 16.56 -13.56
C THR A 267 -1.71 16.41 -12.65
N ILE A 268 -2.45 17.51 -12.45
CA ILE A 268 -3.64 17.55 -11.60
C ILE A 268 -4.79 18.06 -12.46
N THR A 269 -5.87 17.29 -12.54
CA THR A 269 -7.07 17.63 -13.32
C THR A 269 -8.33 17.37 -12.51
N GLU A 270 -9.30 18.29 -12.62
CA GLU A 270 -10.65 18.14 -12.07
C GLU A 270 -10.68 18.00 -10.53
N GLU A 271 -9.68 18.52 -9.84
CA GLU A 271 -9.64 18.56 -8.38
C GLU A 271 -10.66 19.56 -7.81
N THR A 272 -11.18 19.27 -6.62
CA THR A 272 -12.05 20.22 -5.93
C THR A 272 -11.24 21.36 -5.34
N ARG A 273 -10.06 21.05 -4.76
CA ARG A 273 -9.20 22.07 -4.17
C ARG A 273 -7.76 21.56 -4.03
N PHE A 274 -6.81 22.43 -4.34
CA PHE A 274 -5.39 22.30 -4.04
C PHE A 274 -4.79 23.69 -3.85
N ILE A 275 -4.10 23.94 -2.74
CA ILE A 275 -3.50 25.23 -2.40
C ILE A 275 -1.98 25.09 -2.35
N PRO A 276 -1.26 25.58 -3.36
CA PRO A 276 0.20 25.64 -3.31
C PRO A 276 0.67 26.69 -2.29
N TYR A 277 1.89 26.52 -1.77
CA TYR A 277 2.53 27.54 -0.95
C TYR A 277 2.70 28.84 -1.75
N ASP A 278 1.98 29.86 -1.31
CA ASP A 278 2.03 31.22 -1.89
C ASP A 278 1.68 32.23 -0.80
N THR A 279 2.69 32.84 -0.22
CA THR A 279 2.52 33.79 0.89
C THR A 279 1.81 35.07 0.50
N ALA A 280 1.73 35.41 -0.78
CA ALA A 280 1.02 36.58 -1.25
C ALA A 280 -0.50 36.35 -1.33
N ASN A 281 -0.91 35.20 -1.87
CA ASN A 281 -2.32 34.83 -2.05
C ASN A 281 -2.87 33.97 -0.91
N TYR A 282 -2.04 33.12 -0.31
CA TYR A 282 -2.42 32.18 0.74
C TYR A 282 -1.45 32.25 1.92
N PRO A 283 -1.45 33.34 2.71
CA PRO A 283 -0.41 33.56 3.73
C PRO A 283 -0.45 32.56 4.90
N ILE A 284 -1.59 31.90 5.11
CA ILE A 284 -1.79 30.96 6.22
C ILE A 284 -1.99 29.54 5.71
N GLU A 285 -2.58 29.40 4.54
CA GLU A 285 -3.07 28.14 3.99
C GLU A 285 -2.14 27.65 2.89
N PHE A 286 -1.69 26.41 2.96
CA PHE A 286 -1.13 25.68 1.82
C PHE A 286 -1.15 24.18 2.08
N ASP A 287 -1.33 23.40 1.03
CA ASP A 287 -1.29 21.94 1.07
C ASP A 287 0.10 21.40 0.80
N ALA A 288 0.80 21.99 -0.16
CA ALA A 288 2.15 21.58 -0.54
C ALA A 288 3.00 22.76 -1.03
N TYR A 289 4.32 22.63 -0.90
CA TYR A 289 5.28 23.47 -1.59
C TYR A 289 5.51 22.92 -2.99
N VAL A 290 5.14 23.68 -4.02
CA VAL A 290 5.38 23.31 -5.42
C VAL A 290 6.77 23.79 -5.82
N ALA A 291 7.70 22.87 -5.97
CA ALA A 291 9.08 23.17 -6.33
C ALA A 291 9.21 23.59 -7.80
N SER A 292 10.06 24.57 -8.06
CA SER A 292 10.36 25.05 -9.42
C SER A 292 11.32 24.15 -10.16
N THR A 293 12.15 23.41 -9.44
CA THR A 293 13.07 22.40 -9.96
C THR A 293 13.06 21.16 -9.08
N ARG A 294 13.30 20.00 -9.67
CA ARG A 294 13.25 18.74 -8.96
C ARG A 294 14.15 18.69 -7.71
N ASN A 295 15.37 19.18 -7.83
CA ASN A 295 16.37 19.14 -6.76
C ASN A 295 16.38 20.41 -5.87
N GLU A 296 15.32 21.21 -5.91
CA GLU A 296 15.18 22.39 -5.07
C GLU A 296 15.17 21.99 -3.59
N VAL A 297 16.00 22.66 -2.79
CA VAL A 297 16.03 22.51 -1.34
C VAL A 297 15.01 23.46 -0.73
N ILE A 298 14.06 22.92 0.00
CA ILE A 298 13.03 23.71 0.69
C ILE A 298 13.64 24.38 1.91
N SER A 299 13.46 25.68 2.03
CA SER A 299 13.95 26.46 3.18
C SER A 299 13.31 26.00 4.48
N SER A 300 14.10 25.91 5.54
CA SER A 300 13.61 25.65 6.91
C SER A 300 12.70 26.77 7.46
N SER A 301 12.60 27.91 6.78
CA SER A 301 11.62 28.96 7.11
C SER A 301 10.20 28.61 6.66
N ILE A 302 10.02 27.64 5.78
CA ILE A 302 8.73 27.15 5.33
C ILE A 302 8.35 25.96 6.20
N THR A 303 7.38 26.16 7.07
CA THR A 303 7.03 25.20 8.12
C THR A 303 5.55 24.85 8.08
N SER A 304 5.20 23.70 8.64
CA SER A 304 3.80 23.41 8.94
C SER A 304 3.22 24.44 9.92
N LYS A 305 1.93 24.68 9.84
CA LYS A 305 1.27 25.77 10.60
C LYS A 305 1.06 25.44 12.08
N GLN A 306 0.90 24.18 12.43
CA GLN A 306 0.65 23.79 13.82
C GLN A 306 1.92 23.77 14.68
N VAL A 307 2.87 22.92 14.38
CA VAL A 307 4.04 22.68 15.23
C VAL A 307 5.36 23.03 14.54
N ALA A 308 5.29 23.82 13.48
CA ALA A 308 6.43 24.29 12.73
C ALA A 308 7.38 23.18 12.21
N ASN A 309 6.82 22.03 11.82
CA ASN A 309 7.59 20.99 11.17
C ASN A 309 8.16 21.48 9.85
N ILE A 310 9.41 21.13 9.58
CA ILE A 310 10.12 21.46 8.35
C ILE A 310 10.17 20.26 7.40
N TYR A 311 10.26 20.54 6.10
CA TYR A 311 10.60 19.50 5.13
C TYR A 311 12.07 19.12 5.29
N ASN A 312 12.36 17.82 5.46
CA ASN A 312 13.71 17.36 5.79
C ASN A 312 14.65 17.24 4.57
N ASN A 313 14.17 17.54 3.38
CA ASN A 313 14.93 17.50 2.12
C ASN A 313 15.61 16.15 1.81
N PHE A 314 15.04 15.04 2.26
CA PHE A 314 15.58 13.71 2.07
C PHE A 314 15.75 13.34 0.59
N ASP A 315 14.92 13.89 -0.29
CA ASP A 315 14.98 13.69 -1.74
C ASP A 315 16.25 14.23 -2.40
N THR A 316 16.95 15.15 -1.72
CA THR A 316 18.21 15.72 -2.20
C THR A 316 19.45 15.06 -1.61
N ASP A 317 19.28 14.11 -0.68
CA ASP A 317 20.38 13.37 -0.06
C ASP A 317 21.10 12.50 -1.11
N PRO A 318 22.41 12.71 -1.33
CA PRO A 318 23.18 11.95 -2.29
C PRO A 318 23.34 10.46 -1.93
N ALA A 319 23.09 10.09 -0.68
CA ALA A 319 23.12 8.70 -0.23
C ALA A 319 21.85 7.91 -0.62
N LEU A 320 20.76 8.61 -0.96
CA LEU A 320 19.51 7.99 -1.37
C LEU A 320 19.39 7.94 -2.91
N TYR A 321 18.77 6.89 -3.40
CA TYR A 321 18.55 6.67 -4.83
C TYR A 321 17.75 7.81 -5.50
N ILE A 322 16.90 8.51 -4.74
CA ILE A 322 15.91 9.46 -5.22
C ILE A 322 16.55 10.58 -6.02
N LYS A 323 17.67 11.11 -5.53
CA LYS A 323 18.37 12.24 -6.17
C LYS A 323 18.72 12.00 -7.64
N ASN A 324 19.12 10.78 -7.98
CA ASN A 324 19.58 10.40 -9.31
C ASN A 324 18.55 9.59 -10.11
N LEU A 325 17.38 9.35 -9.55
CA LEU A 325 16.32 8.62 -10.25
C LEU A 325 15.79 9.46 -11.42
N VAL A 326 15.66 8.83 -12.56
CA VAL A 326 14.96 9.40 -13.72
C VAL A 326 13.53 8.89 -13.67
N VAL A 327 12.58 9.79 -13.47
CA VAL A 327 11.15 9.49 -13.42
C VAL A 327 10.50 9.76 -14.78
N GLU A 328 9.41 9.08 -15.05
CA GLU A 328 8.62 9.27 -16.26
C GLU A 328 7.73 10.50 -16.14
N THR A 329 7.23 11.01 -17.29
CA THR A 329 6.20 12.05 -17.22
C THR A 329 4.91 11.48 -16.65
N PRO A 330 4.05 12.30 -16.01
CA PRO A 330 2.78 11.81 -15.43
C PRO A 330 1.91 11.05 -16.42
N GLU A 331 1.84 11.50 -17.68
CA GLU A 331 1.03 10.89 -18.74
C GLU A 331 1.56 9.50 -19.11
N VAL A 332 2.88 9.36 -19.29
CA VAL A 332 3.51 8.06 -19.59
C VAL A 332 3.34 7.11 -18.41
N ALA A 333 3.50 7.61 -17.19
CA ALA A 333 3.29 6.82 -15.98
C ALA A 333 1.84 6.33 -15.87
N LYS A 334 0.86 7.22 -16.11
CA LYS A 334 -0.57 6.85 -16.13
C LYS A 334 -0.83 5.67 -17.08
N ASP A 335 -0.36 5.79 -18.33
CA ASP A 335 -0.58 4.73 -19.32
C ASP A 335 0.04 3.39 -18.92
N LYS A 336 1.23 3.42 -18.31
CA LYS A 336 1.88 2.23 -17.75
C LYS A 336 1.14 1.65 -16.56
N VAL A 337 0.67 2.51 -15.66
CA VAL A 337 -0.12 2.09 -14.49
C VAL A 337 -1.37 1.35 -14.94
N MET A 338 -2.13 1.92 -15.87
CA MET A 338 -3.34 1.29 -16.41
C MET A 338 -3.04 -0.06 -17.10
N GLN A 339 -1.85 -0.21 -17.66
CA GLN A 339 -1.47 -1.44 -18.37
C GLN A 339 -0.90 -2.53 -17.44
N TYR A 340 -0.17 -2.17 -16.38
CA TYR A 340 0.67 -3.10 -15.64
C TYR A 340 0.39 -3.21 -14.14
N SER A 341 -0.48 -2.37 -13.58
CA SER A 341 -0.83 -2.47 -12.16
C SER A 341 -1.77 -3.64 -11.89
N GLY A 342 -1.73 -4.14 -10.65
CA GLY A 342 -2.49 -5.32 -10.26
C GLY A 342 -1.85 -6.62 -10.74
N ARG A 343 -2.62 -7.70 -10.66
CA ARG A 343 -2.18 -9.04 -11.09
C ARG A 343 -1.88 -9.08 -12.59
N MET A 344 -0.98 -9.98 -12.96
CA MET A 344 -0.61 -10.20 -14.38
C MET A 344 -1.85 -10.42 -15.24
N GLN A 345 -1.88 -9.79 -16.40
CA GLN A 345 -2.99 -9.85 -17.36
C GLN A 345 -4.35 -9.37 -16.80
N GLY A 346 -4.33 -8.44 -15.83
CA GLY A 346 -5.54 -7.84 -15.25
C GLY A 346 -6.26 -8.71 -14.22
N GLY A 347 -5.73 -9.90 -13.92
CA GLY A 347 -6.38 -10.83 -13.00
C GLY A 347 -7.67 -11.43 -13.57
N GLY A 348 -8.36 -12.23 -12.77
CA GLY A 348 -9.62 -12.88 -13.15
C GLY A 348 -10.87 -12.06 -12.81
N CYS A 349 -10.73 -10.99 -12.03
CA CYS A 349 -11.81 -10.07 -11.71
C CYS A 349 -11.64 -8.79 -12.54
N SER A 350 -12.58 -8.51 -13.40
CA SER A 350 -12.67 -7.24 -14.13
C SER A 350 -13.87 -6.45 -13.64
N TRP A 351 -13.69 -5.15 -13.50
CA TRP A 351 -14.73 -4.21 -13.12
C TRP A 351 -14.51 -2.88 -13.84
N ASP A 352 -15.56 -2.33 -14.40
CA ASP A 352 -15.52 -1.02 -15.04
C ASP A 352 -16.31 -0.03 -14.17
N PHE A 353 -15.64 1.00 -13.66
CA PHE A 353 -16.29 2.07 -12.91
C PHE A 353 -17.03 3.02 -13.84
N ASN A 354 -18.08 3.63 -13.32
CA ASN A 354 -18.78 4.73 -13.99
C ASN A 354 -18.28 6.05 -13.42
N ASP A 355 -17.32 6.66 -14.08
CA ASP A 355 -16.66 7.90 -13.66
C ASP A 355 -17.66 9.00 -13.25
N ALA A 356 -18.78 9.13 -13.96
CA ALA A 356 -19.79 10.14 -13.65
C ALA A 356 -20.46 9.95 -12.27
N VAL A 357 -20.35 8.78 -11.68
CA VAL A 357 -20.95 8.42 -10.39
C VAL A 357 -19.88 8.06 -9.37
N ASP A 358 -18.93 7.23 -9.76
CA ASP A 358 -17.98 6.60 -8.84
C ASP A 358 -16.84 7.54 -8.46
N ASP A 359 -16.45 8.52 -9.29
CA ASP A 359 -15.38 9.51 -8.99
C ASP A 359 -15.56 10.25 -7.65
N THR A 360 -16.79 10.47 -7.23
CA THR A 360 -17.10 11.20 -6.00
C THR A 360 -17.75 10.35 -4.91
N ALA A 361 -18.03 9.08 -5.21
CA ALA A 361 -18.69 8.18 -4.27
C ALA A 361 -17.71 7.66 -3.21
N ASP A 362 -18.12 7.71 -1.94
CA ASP A 362 -17.40 7.08 -0.82
C ASP A 362 -18.19 5.93 -0.16
N ALA A 363 -19.39 5.67 -0.66
CA ALA A 363 -20.18 4.53 -0.26
C ALA A 363 -19.66 3.23 -0.92
N VAL A 364 -19.97 2.10 -0.30
CA VAL A 364 -19.68 0.77 -0.90
C VAL A 364 -20.39 0.65 -2.25
N ASN A 365 -19.66 0.37 -3.30
CA ASN A 365 -20.21 -0.02 -4.59
C ASN A 365 -20.82 -1.43 -4.46
N THR A 366 -22.14 -1.50 -4.24
CA THR A 366 -22.85 -2.75 -3.95
C THR A 366 -22.74 -3.78 -5.09
N PRO A 367 -22.83 -3.40 -6.37
CA PRO A 367 -22.56 -4.33 -7.47
C PRO A 367 -21.14 -4.93 -7.42
N LEU A 368 -20.10 -4.12 -7.20
CA LEU A 368 -18.73 -4.61 -7.04
C LEU A 368 -18.63 -5.58 -5.86
N LYS A 369 -19.14 -5.19 -4.67
CA LYS A 369 -19.14 -6.08 -3.50
C LYS A 369 -19.84 -7.41 -3.79
N THR A 370 -20.95 -7.38 -4.50
CA THR A 370 -21.68 -8.60 -4.88
C THR A 370 -20.85 -9.48 -5.81
N ALA A 371 -20.12 -8.88 -6.75
CA ALA A 371 -19.20 -9.60 -7.63
C ALA A 371 -18.08 -10.29 -6.84
N LEU A 372 -17.49 -9.58 -5.84
CA LEU A 372 -16.42 -10.13 -5.00
C LEU A 372 -16.90 -11.29 -4.12
N VAL A 373 -18.08 -11.16 -3.49
CA VAL A 373 -18.66 -12.23 -2.65
C VAL A 373 -18.93 -13.50 -3.46
N ASN A 374 -19.34 -13.35 -4.71
CA ASN A 374 -19.63 -14.47 -5.61
C ASN A 374 -18.42 -14.92 -6.44
N TYR A 375 -17.28 -14.28 -6.26
CA TYR A 375 -16.10 -14.54 -7.08
C TYR A 375 -15.58 -15.96 -6.89
N LYS A 376 -15.30 -16.62 -8.02
CA LYS A 376 -14.70 -17.95 -8.07
C LYS A 376 -13.55 -17.93 -9.05
N THR A 377 -12.39 -18.33 -8.59
CA THR A 377 -11.21 -18.43 -9.46
C THR A 377 -11.34 -19.58 -10.43
N THR A 378 -10.78 -19.42 -11.61
CA THR A 378 -10.53 -20.53 -12.52
C THR A 378 -9.21 -21.19 -12.11
N LEU A 379 -9.27 -22.49 -11.77
CA LEU A 379 -8.05 -23.22 -11.44
C LEU A 379 -7.14 -23.31 -12.66
N ILE A 380 -5.89 -22.90 -12.50
CA ILE A 380 -4.87 -23.03 -13.52
C ILE A 380 -4.20 -24.41 -13.43
N TYR A 381 -3.75 -24.88 -14.57
CA TYR A 381 -3.00 -26.12 -14.67
C TYR A 381 -1.50 -25.85 -14.50
N VAL A 382 -0.89 -26.41 -13.49
CA VAL A 382 0.57 -26.36 -13.32
C VAL A 382 1.18 -27.51 -14.10
N GLN A 383 2.08 -27.19 -15.02
CA GLN A 383 2.69 -28.21 -15.90
C GLN A 383 3.30 -29.36 -15.09
N GLY A 384 2.93 -30.58 -15.42
CA GLY A 384 3.43 -31.80 -14.75
C GLY A 384 2.60 -32.28 -13.56
N GLU A 385 1.60 -31.51 -13.13
CA GLU A 385 0.70 -31.91 -12.05
C GLU A 385 -0.70 -32.24 -12.59
N PRO A 386 -1.42 -33.18 -12.00
CA PRO A 386 -2.83 -33.40 -12.36
C PRO A 386 -3.64 -32.14 -12.02
N VAL A 387 -4.69 -31.86 -12.79
CA VAL A 387 -5.60 -30.75 -12.48
C VAL A 387 -6.08 -30.87 -11.04
N PRO A 388 -5.81 -29.93 -10.16
CA PRO A 388 -6.26 -29.99 -8.79
C PRO A 388 -7.79 -30.05 -8.75
N SER A 389 -8.34 -31.03 -8.06
CA SER A 389 -9.80 -31.08 -7.80
C SER A 389 -10.20 -30.11 -6.68
N SER A 390 -9.23 -29.48 -6.01
CA SER A 390 -9.38 -28.54 -4.91
C SER A 390 -8.26 -27.52 -4.95
N GLN A 391 -8.43 -26.43 -4.23
CA GLN A 391 -7.43 -25.37 -4.07
C GLN A 391 -6.14 -25.93 -3.47
N THR A 392 -5.01 -25.56 -4.05
CA THR A 392 -3.71 -26.07 -3.64
C THR A 392 -2.74 -24.93 -3.37
N LEU A 393 -2.06 -24.99 -2.23
CA LEU A 393 -0.92 -24.15 -1.92
C LEU A 393 0.35 -24.98 -2.16
N ILE A 394 1.22 -24.51 -3.05
CA ILE A 394 2.48 -25.19 -3.38
C ILE A 394 3.64 -24.40 -2.80
N VAL A 395 4.51 -25.08 -2.06
CA VAL A 395 5.79 -24.52 -1.60
C VAL A 395 6.90 -25.20 -2.40
N THR A 396 7.72 -24.39 -3.04
CA THR A 396 8.93 -24.85 -3.74
C THR A 396 10.16 -24.29 -3.06
N THR A 397 11.20 -25.06 -2.93
CA THR A 397 12.52 -24.67 -2.38
C THR A 397 13.52 -24.43 -3.49
#